data_8102d7073818092d07fd5f67a9822557
#
_entry.id   8102d7073818092d07fd5f67a9822557
#
_cell.length_a   1.000
_cell.length_b   1.000
_cell.length_c   1.000
_cell.angle_alpha   90.00
_cell.angle_beta   90.00
_cell.angle_gamma   90.00
#
_symmetry.space_group_name_H-M   'P 1'
#
loop_
_entity.id
_entity.type
_entity.pdbx_description
1 polymer ?
#
loop_
_entity_poly.entity_id
_entity_poly.type
_entity_poly.pdbx_seq_one_letter_code
_entity_poly.pdbx_strand_id
1 'polypeptide(L)'
;VYKYYMKILAVQNRMGIGDTVIFLPFIKTISEKYNVPINLLVRDNSKAGQYLDETSYINQILILERNNNFNGRHDGLIGAVNLIKDLKDKNFDKIFIFNSSLRFNLIAKFAGIKEIYQYPLFKKKNQHIINTAKKFIEDSINTKIFDDPKIHIDKNTIENTIFKFKIKREDTNIILGIGGSGPTKRIPAKT
;
A
#
# COMPACT_ATOMS: atom_id res chain seq x y z
N VAL A 1 -12.48 -31.64 3.56
CA VAL A 1 -12.89 -30.61 2.58
C VAL A 1 -11.94 -29.44 2.79
N TYR A 2 -10.99 -29.20 1.88
CA TYR A 2 -10.13 -28.01 1.92
C TYR A 2 -11.00 -26.80 1.61
N LYS A 3 -11.19 -25.92 2.59
CA LYS A 3 -11.89 -24.65 2.41
C LYS A 3 -10.99 -23.73 1.56
N TYR A 4 -11.38 -23.53 0.31
CA TYR A 4 -10.66 -22.61 -0.57
C TYR A 4 -10.86 -21.18 -0.07
N TYR A 5 -9.78 -20.51 0.30
CA TYR A 5 -9.81 -19.10 0.68
C TYR A 5 -9.33 -18.26 -0.49
N MET A 6 -10.19 -17.37 -0.99
CA MET A 6 -9.84 -16.39 -2.02
C MET A 6 -8.61 -15.57 -1.59
N LYS A 7 -7.64 -15.44 -2.48
CA LYS A 7 -6.44 -14.63 -2.25
C LYS A 7 -6.47 -13.38 -3.12
N ILE A 8 -6.46 -12.22 -2.48
CA ILE A 8 -6.51 -10.93 -3.17
C ILE A 8 -5.20 -10.18 -2.95
N LEU A 9 -4.67 -9.60 -4.03
CA LEU A 9 -3.49 -8.73 -4.01
C LEU A 9 -3.89 -7.29 -4.30
N ALA A 10 -3.45 -6.35 -3.48
CA ALA A 10 -3.49 -4.91 -3.78
C ALA A 10 -2.07 -4.42 -4.09
N VAL A 11 -1.92 -3.68 -5.18
CA VAL A 11 -0.62 -3.10 -5.60
C VAL A 11 -0.65 -1.60 -5.43
N GLN A 12 0.11 -1.11 -4.44
CA GLN A 12 0.35 0.30 -4.20
C GLN A 12 1.85 0.58 -4.36
N ASN A 13 2.28 1.09 -5.50
CA ASN A 13 3.69 1.25 -5.85
C ASN A 13 4.24 2.67 -5.67
N ARG A 14 3.49 3.58 -5.04
CA ARG A 14 3.98 4.93 -4.71
C ARG A 14 4.98 4.85 -3.56
N MET A 15 5.82 5.88 -3.45
CA MET A 15 6.92 5.90 -2.49
C MET A 15 6.50 6.63 -1.21
N GLY A 16 6.85 6.04 -0.07
CA GLY A 16 6.72 6.66 1.24
C GLY A 16 5.55 6.15 2.08
N ILE A 17 5.65 6.41 3.37
CA ILE A 17 4.69 6.00 4.40
C ILE A 17 3.33 6.65 4.15
N GLY A 18 3.31 7.99 3.96
CA GLY A 18 2.08 8.74 3.77
C GLY A 18 1.27 8.29 2.56
N ASP A 19 1.96 7.99 1.43
CA ASP A 19 1.28 7.44 0.25
C ASP A 19 0.62 6.08 0.53
N THR A 20 1.24 5.23 1.37
CA THR A 20 0.64 3.93 1.73
C THR A 20 -0.55 4.12 2.66
N VAL A 21 -0.42 4.98 3.67
CA VAL A 21 -1.50 5.26 4.64
C VAL A 21 -2.76 5.79 3.96
N ILE A 22 -2.61 6.70 2.99
CA ILE A 22 -3.75 7.25 2.22
C ILE A 22 -4.57 6.15 1.52
N PHE A 23 -3.94 5.02 1.16
CA PHE A 23 -4.63 3.92 0.47
C PHE A 23 -5.30 2.90 1.40
N LEU A 24 -5.06 2.95 2.71
CA LEU A 24 -5.62 1.98 3.67
C LEU A 24 -7.15 1.87 3.65
N PRO A 25 -7.94 2.96 3.55
CA PRO A 25 -9.40 2.86 3.46
C PRO A 25 -9.86 2.03 2.27
N PHE A 26 -9.19 2.17 1.13
CA PHE A 26 -9.52 1.43 -0.11
C PHE A 26 -9.21 -0.06 0.04
N ILE A 27 -8.07 -0.39 0.66
CA ILE A 27 -7.64 -1.77 0.94
C ILE A 27 -8.60 -2.42 1.94
N LYS A 28 -8.97 -1.70 3.00
CA LYS A 28 -9.96 -2.14 3.99
C LYS A 28 -11.32 -2.43 3.33
N THR A 29 -11.81 -1.53 2.48
CA THR A 29 -13.08 -1.72 1.75
C THR A 29 -13.05 -2.97 0.86
N ILE A 30 -11.91 -3.27 0.20
CA ILE A 30 -11.76 -4.51 -0.57
C ILE A 30 -11.84 -5.72 0.36
N SER A 31 -11.14 -5.68 1.50
CA SER A 31 -11.15 -6.76 2.49
C SER A 31 -12.56 -7.04 3.01
N GLU A 32 -13.28 -6.00 3.38
CA GLU A 32 -14.66 -6.09 3.88
C GLU A 32 -15.61 -6.63 2.81
N LYS A 33 -15.51 -6.16 1.57
CA LYS A 33 -16.35 -6.61 0.45
C LYS A 33 -16.23 -8.11 0.18
N TYR A 34 -15.02 -8.64 0.25
CA TYR A 34 -14.75 -10.05 -0.05
C TYR A 34 -14.65 -10.92 1.21
N ASN A 35 -14.71 -10.31 2.38
CA ASN A 35 -14.55 -10.96 3.69
C ASN A 35 -13.26 -11.80 3.79
N VAL A 36 -12.16 -11.26 3.27
CA VAL A 36 -10.82 -11.86 3.33
C VAL A 36 -9.75 -10.77 3.54
N PRO A 37 -8.69 -11.03 4.31
CA PRO A 37 -7.60 -10.09 4.43
C PRO A 37 -6.79 -10.01 3.13
N ILE A 38 -6.25 -8.82 2.86
CA ILE A 38 -5.60 -8.47 1.59
C ILE A 38 -4.08 -8.66 1.69
N ASN A 39 -3.48 -9.21 0.65
CA ASN A 39 -2.04 -9.17 0.47
C ASN A 39 -1.67 -7.84 -0.20
N LEU A 40 -0.68 -7.14 0.34
CA LEU A 40 -0.33 -5.80 -0.08
C LEU A 40 1.08 -5.76 -0.69
N LEU A 41 1.20 -5.43 -1.97
CA LEU A 41 2.48 -5.21 -2.66
C LEU A 41 2.84 -3.73 -2.64
N VAL A 42 3.89 -3.37 -1.90
CA VAL A 42 4.37 -2.01 -1.70
C VAL A 42 5.88 -1.90 -1.90
N ARG A 43 6.39 -0.69 -2.07
CA ARG A 43 7.84 -0.46 -2.08
C ARG A 43 8.42 -0.54 -0.67
N ASP A 44 9.70 -0.91 -0.54
CA ASP A 44 10.40 -0.98 0.75
C ASP A 44 10.37 0.34 1.53
N ASN A 45 10.49 1.46 0.86
CA ASN A 45 10.46 2.77 1.52
C ASN A 45 9.07 3.20 2.06
N SER A 46 8.03 2.40 1.82
CA SER A 46 6.75 2.55 2.51
C SER A 46 6.83 2.18 3.99
N LYS A 47 7.81 1.36 4.36
CA LYS A 47 7.99 0.81 5.72
C LYS A 47 6.73 0.15 6.29
N ALA A 48 5.89 -0.39 5.40
CA ALA A 48 4.56 -0.91 5.74
C ALA A 48 4.59 -1.96 6.87
N GLY A 49 5.59 -2.85 6.89
CA GLY A 49 5.77 -3.85 7.95
C GLY A 49 6.02 -3.27 9.34
N GLN A 50 6.34 -1.98 9.46
CA GLN A 50 6.57 -1.35 10.77
C GLN A 50 5.28 -0.86 11.45
N TYR A 51 4.18 -0.74 10.70
CA TYR A 51 2.94 -0.15 11.24
C TYR A 51 1.65 -0.83 10.76
N LEU A 52 1.75 -1.88 9.95
CA LEU A 52 0.58 -2.64 9.46
C LEU A 52 0.53 -4.09 9.92
N ASP A 53 1.53 -4.59 10.65
CA ASP A 53 1.62 -6.00 11.06
C ASP A 53 0.40 -6.46 11.90
N GLU A 54 -0.17 -5.56 12.70
CA GLU A 54 -1.35 -5.85 13.53
C GLU A 54 -2.67 -5.45 12.85
N THR A 55 -2.65 -5.12 11.57
CA THR A 55 -3.82 -4.67 10.85
C THR A 55 -4.66 -5.86 10.37
N SER A 56 -5.81 -6.10 10.95
CA SER A 56 -6.65 -7.28 10.73
C SER A 56 -7.09 -7.52 9.28
N TYR A 57 -7.20 -6.47 8.47
CA TYR A 57 -7.56 -6.56 7.06
C TYR A 57 -6.35 -6.72 6.11
N ILE A 58 -5.12 -6.83 6.65
CA ILE A 58 -3.90 -7.15 5.90
C ILE A 58 -3.45 -8.57 6.26
N ASN A 59 -3.21 -9.41 5.25
CA ASN A 59 -2.71 -10.76 5.44
C ASN A 59 -1.18 -10.82 5.39
N GLN A 60 -0.61 -10.23 4.33
CA GLN A 60 0.83 -10.24 4.11
C GLN A 60 1.26 -8.98 3.37
N ILE A 61 2.40 -8.43 3.77
CA ILE A 61 3.08 -7.35 3.06
C ILE A 61 4.17 -7.95 2.17
N LEU A 62 4.08 -7.68 0.88
CA LEU A 62 5.04 -8.07 -0.14
C LEU A 62 5.84 -6.85 -0.55
N ILE A 63 7.16 -7.01 -0.66
CA ILE A 63 8.03 -5.90 -1.03
C ILE A 63 8.30 -5.90 -2.53
N LEU A 64 7.96 -4.79 -3.17
CA LEU A 64 8.35 -4.50 -4.55
C LEU A 64 9.77 -3.93 -4.54
N GLU A 65 10.76 -4.80 -4.77
CA GLU A 65 12.18 -4.46 -4.76
C GLU A 65 12.57 -3.69 -6.04
N ARG A 66 12.23 -2.41 -6.05
CA ARG A 66 12.60 -1.46 -7.10
C ARG A 66 13.34 -0.28 -6.52
N ASN A 67 14.40 0.14 -7.16
CA ASN A 67 15.19 1.28 -6.71
C ASN A 67 15.46 2.30 -7.82
N ASN A 68 16.01 3.45 -7.45
CA ASN A 68 16.25 4.55 -8.40
C ASN A 68 17.41 4.24 -9.36
N ASN A 69 18.29 3.31 -9.03
CA ASN A 69 19.44 2.90 -9.84
C ASN A 69 19.12 1.74 -10.79
N PHE A 70 17.84 1.33 -10.86
CA PHE A 70 17.35 0.24 -11.73
C PHE A 70 18.05 -1.11 -11.53
N ASN A 71 18.61 -1.36 -10.35
CA ASN A 71 19.25 -2.63 -9.98
C ASN A 71 18.49 -3.43 -8.91
N GLY A 72 17.25 -3.07 -8.60
CA GLY A 72 16.37 -3.85 -7.76
C GLY A 72 15.92 -5.14 -8.46
N ARG A 73 15.63 -6.17 -7.66
CA ARG A 73 15.20 -7.50 -8.16
C ARG A 73 14.01 -7.43 -9.12
N HIS A 74 13.15 -6.42 -8.96
CA HIS A 74 11.94 -6.20 -9.78
C HIS A 74 12.08 -5.06 -10.79
N ASP A 75 13.31 -4.62 -11.11
CA ASP A 75 13.54 -3.57 -12.11
C ASP A 75 13.74 -4.14 -13.52
N GLY A 76 13.49 -3.32 -14.52
CA GLY A 76 13.64 -3.68 -15.93
C GLY A 76 12.75 -4.84 -16.40
N LEU A 77 13.10 -5.49 -17.50
CA LEU A 77 12.38 -6.64 -18.07
C LEU A 77 12.61 -7.91 -17.24
N ILE A 78 13.85 -8.15 -16.83
CA ILE A 78 14.20 -9.29 -15.98
C ILE A 78 13.42 -9.21 -14.67
N GLY A 79 13.34 -8.02 -14.07
CA GLY A 79 12.58 -7.80 -12.85
C GLY A 79 11.06 -7.98 -13.04
N ALA A 80 10.53 -7.79 -14.25
CA ALA A 80 9.14 -8.17 -14.53
C ALA A 80 8.96 -9.69 -14.49
N VAL A 81 9.88 -10.44 -15.07
CA VAL A 81 9.87 -11.91 -15.04
C VAL A 81 9.98 -12.43 -13.60
N ASN A 82 10.85 -11.84 -12.79
CA ASN A 82 10.98 -12.20 -11.38
C ASN A 82 9.67 -11.96 -10.63
N LEU A 83 9.04 -10.79 -10.82
CA LEU A 83 7.77 -10.49 -10.16
C LEU A 83 6.63 -11.41 -10.64
N ILE A 84 6.61 -11.80 -11.93
CA ILE A 84 5.67 -12.80 -12.44
C ILE A 84 5.82 -14.12 -11.68
N LYS A 85 7.07 -14.62 -11.53
CA LYS A 85 7.33 -15.86 -10.79
C LYS A 85 6.85 -15.76 -9.34
N ASP A 86 7.23 -14.69 -8.64
CA ASP A 86 6.86 -14.46 -7.24
C ASP A 86 5.34 -14.41 -7.02
N LEU A 87 4.60 -13.79 -7.94
CA LEU A 87 3.15 -13.72 -7.85
C LEU A 87 2.47 -15.03 -8.25
N LYS A 88 3.01 -15.74 -9.24
CA LYS A 88 2.50 -17.04 -9.69
C LYS A 88 2.55 -18.10 -8.58
N ASP A 89 3.64 -18.16 -7.83
CA ASP A 89 3.80 -19.09 -6.71
C ASP A 89 2.80 -18.84 -5.57
N LYS A 90 2.26 -17.65 -5.48
CA LYS A 90 1.28 -17.27 -4.44
C LYS A 90 -0.17 -17.56 -4.82
N ASN A 91 -0.47 -17.82 -6.10
CA ASN A 91 -1.80 -18.16 -6.62
C ASN A 91 -2.89 -17.17 -6.19
N PHE A 92 -2.75 -15.89 -6.58
CA PHE A 92 -3.78 -14.89 -6.35
C PHE A 92 -4.95 -15.05 -7.31
N ASP A 93 -6.18 -14.85 -6.82
CA ASP A 93 -7.41 -14.89 -7.61
C ASP A 93 -7.73 -13.55 -8.25
N LYS A 94 -7.53 -12.49 -7.46
CA LYS A 94 -7.85 -11.11 -7.84
C LYS A 94 -6.68 -10.17 -7.54
N ILE A 95 -6.55 -9.14 -8.36
CA ILE A 95 -5.57 -8.07 -8.14
C ILE A 95 -6.20 -6.69 -8.36
N PHE A 96 -5.93 -5.77 -7.43
CA PHE A 96 -6.29 -4.36 -7.51
C PHE A 96 -5.04 -3.52 -7.69
N ILE A 97 -4.87 -2.86 -8.84
CA ILE A 97 -3.67 -2.12 -9.22
C ILE A 97 -3.95 -0.63 -9.17
N PHE A 98 -3.45 0.05 -8.13
CA PHE A 98 -3.64 1.49 -7.90
C PHE A 98 -2.70 2.36 -8.75
N ASN A 99 -2.48 1.98 -9.98
CA ASN A 99 -1.78 2.78 -10.98
C ASN A 99 -2.18 2.39 -12.40
N SER A 100 -1.84 3.25 -13.38
CA SER A 100 -2.17 3.07 -14.80
C SER A 100 -1.03 2.44 -15.61
N SER A 101 -0.06 1.77 -14.99
CA SER A 101 1.06 1.15 -15.69
C SER A 101 0.66 -0.16 -16.37
N LEU A 102 0.80 -0.23 -17.69
CA LEU A 102 0.60 -1.47 -18.47
C LEU A 102 1.47 -2.63 -17.95
N ARG A 103 2.65 -2.32 -17.40
CA ARG A 103 3.58 -3.30 -16.84
C ARG A 103 2.91 -4.20 -15.79
N PHE A 104 2.20 -3.62 -14.80
CA PHE A 104 1.56 -4.41 -13.76
C PHE A 104 0.40 -5.23 -14.28
N ASN A 105 -0.32 -4.74 -15.29
CA ASN A 105 -1.37 -5.52 -15.95
C ASN A 105 -0.81 -6.76 -16.62
N LEU A 106 0.26 -6.60 -17.39
CA LEU A 106 0.93 -7.73 -18.05
C LEU A 106 1.50 -8.72 -17.04
N ILE A 107 2.17 -8.24 -15.99
CA ILE A 107 2.68 -9.09 -14.91
C ILE A 107 1.55 -9.91 -14.30
N ALA A 108 0.41 -9.31 -13.98
CA ALA A 108 -0.74 -10.00 -13.40
C ALA A 108 -1.28 -11.09 -14.35
N LYS A 109 -1.43 -10.78 -15.64
CA LYS A 109 -1.86 -11.74 -16.66
C LYS A 109 -0.92 -12.92 -16.78
N PHE A 110 0.40 -12.67 -16.88
CA PHE A 110 1.40 -13.73 -17.00
C PHE A 110 1.59 -14.52 -15.69
N ALA A 111 1.27 -13.93 -14.54
CA ALA A 111 1.20 -14.66 -13.26
C ALA A 111 -0.05 -15.54 -13.14
N GLY A 112 -0.98 -15.47 -14.11
CA GLY A 112 -2.19 -16.30 -14.12
C GLY A 112 -3.33 -15.76 -13.25
N ILE A 113 -3.28 -14.50 -12.84
CA ILE A 113 -4.35 -13.88 -12.04
C ILE A 113 -5.56 -13.63 -12.95
N LYS A 114 -6.72 -14.17 -12.57
CA LYS A 114 -7.92 -14.19 -13.42
C LYS A 114 -8.65 -12.88 -13.44
N GLU A 115 -8.80 -12.22 -12.30
CA GLU A 115 -9.56 -10.98 -12.16
C GLU A 115 -8.60 -9.81 -11.87
N ILE A 116 -8.46 -8.90 -12.86
CA ILE A 116 -7.53 -7.77 -12.80
C ILE A 116 -8.33 -6.47 -12.84
N TYR A 117 -8.29 -5.74 -11.73
CA TYR A 117 -8.83 -4.40 -11.58
C TYR A 117 -7.69 -3.39 -11.60
N GLN A 118 -7.77 -2.36 -12.43
CA GLN A 118 -6.70 -1.39 -12.59
C GLN A 118 -7.23 0.00 -12.93
N TYR A 119 -6.48 1.04 -12.56
CA TYR A 119 -6.73 2.39 -13.07
C TYR A 119 -6.75 2.41 -14.60
N PRO A 120 -7.59 3.24 -15.22
CA PRO A 120 -7.63 3.38 -16.68
C PRO A 120 -6.24 3.68 -17.23
N LEU A 121 -5.77 2.86 -18.19
CA LEU A 121 -4.41 2.90 -18.72
C LEU A 121 -4.08 4.21 -19.45
N PHE A 122 -5.07 4.87 -20.06
CA PHE A 122 -4.86 6.01 -20.98
C PHE A 122 -5.52 7.31 -20.53
N LYS A 123 -6.22 7.34 -19.42
CA LYS A 123 -6.87 8.56 -18.92
C LYS A 123 -5.96 9.30 -17.94
N LYS A 124 -5.19 10.26 -18.43
CA LYS A 124 -4.61 11.32 -17.60
C LYS A 124 -5.73 12.30 -17.24
N LYS A 125 -6.37 12.15 -16.11
CA LYS A 125 -7.16 13.23 -15.49
C LYS A 125 -6.34 13.80 -14.35
N ASN A 126 -6.26 15.13 -14.28
CA ASN A 126 -5.75 15.88 -13.14
C ASN A 126 -6.74 15.76 -11.96
N GLN A 127 -6.89 14.55 -11.42
CA GLN A 127 -7.72 14.30 -10.26
C GLN A 127 -6.82 14.06 -9.04
N HIS A 128 -7.27 14.53 -7.89
CA HIS A 128 -6.61 14.23 -6.64
C HIS A 128 -6.52 12.71 -6.43
N ILE A 129 -5.40 12.25 -5.90
CA ILE A 129 -5.09 10.82 -5.74
C ILE A 129 -6.18 10.04 -5.00
N ILE A 130 -6.71 10.62 -3.93
CA ILE A 130 -7.78 10.02 -3.13
C ILE A 130 -9.05 9.84 -3.96
N ASN A 131 -9.46 10.87 -4.71
CA ASN A 131 -10.66 10.81 -5.54
C ASN A 131 -10.53 9.77 -6.66
N THR A 132 -9.33 9.65 -7.24
CA THR A 132 -9.05 8.63 -8.26
C THR A 132 -9.16 7.22 -7.67
N ALA A 133 -8.55 6.99 -6.51
CA ALA A 133 -8.59 5.70 -5.82
C ALA A 133 -10.02 5.35 -5.36
N LYS A 134 -10.72 6.34 -4.79
CA LYS A 134 -12.11 6.19 -4.36
C LYS A 134 -12.99 5.75 -5.53
N LYS A 135 -12.99 6.54 -6.62
CA LYS A 135 -13.76 6.21 -7.81
C LYS A 135 -13.40 4.83 -8.39
N PHE A 136 -12.12 4.50 -8.46
CA PHE A 136 -11.67 3.20 -8.96
C PHE A 136 -12.26 2.04 -8.16
N ILE A 137 -12.23 2.10 -6.84
CA ILE A 137 -12.74 1.03 -5.99
C ILE A 137 -14.27 1.00 -6.05
N GLU A 138 -14.94 2.14 -5.94
CA GLU A 138 -16.40 2.23 -6.04
C GLU A 138 -16.93 1.64 -7.37
N ASP A 139 -16.26 1.96 -8.49
CA ASP A 139 -16.61 1.44 -9.81
C ASP A 139 -16.27 -0.06 -9.95
N SER A 140 -15.18 -0.55 -9.34
CA SER A 140 -14.70 -1.93 -9.47
C SER A 140 -15.51 -2.93 -8.67
N ILE A 141 -15.97 -2.57 -7.48
CA ILE A 141 -16.64 -3.50 -6.55
C ILE A 141 -18.05 -3.04 -6.13
N ASN A 142 -18.56 -1.97 -6.72
CA ASN A 142 -19.88 -1.39 -6.44
C ASN A 142 -20.11 -1.18 -4.92
N THR A 143 -19.18 -0.50 -4.27
CA THR A 143 -19.21 -0.24 -2.82
C THR A 143 -18.72 1.16 -2.53
N LYS A 144 -19.47 1.96 -1.77
CA LYS A 144 -19.07 3.31 -1.37
C LYS A 144 -18.02 3.26 -0.26
N ILE A 145 -17.10 4.23 -0.26
CA ILE A 145 -16.01 4.35 0.70
C ILE A 145 -16.27 5.56 1.59
N PHE A 146 -16.32 5.31 2.90
CA PHE A 146 -16.60 6.32 3.92
C PHE A 146 -15.48 6.46 4.95
N ASP A 147 -14.52 5.53 4.97
CA ASP A 147 -13.48 5.50 5.99
C ASP A 147 -12.37 6.52 5.72
N ASP A 148 -11.83 7.07 6.81
CA ASP A 148 -10.61 7.85 6.82
C ASP A 148 -9.38 6.93 7.00
N PRO A 149 -8.20 7.38 6.51
CA PRO A 149 -6.95 6.66 6.76
C PRO A 149 -6.65 6.53 8.26
N LYS A 150 -6.55 5.30 8.76
CA LYS A 150 -6.23 5.02 10.17
C LYS A 150 -5.15 3.94 10.25
N ILE A 151 -4.20 4.14 11.16
CA ILE A 151 -3.23 3.13 11.58
C ILE A 151 -3.67 2.62 12.93
N HIS A 152 -3.71 1.30 13.09
CA HIS A 152 -3.90 0.68 14.39
C HIS A 152 -2.56 0.65 15.13
N ILE A 153 -2.55 1.12 16.35
CA ILE A 153 -1.37 1.05 17.24
C ILE A 153 -1.84 0.38 18.52
N ASP A 154 -1.16 -0.70 18.89
CA ASP A 154 -1.49 -1.44 20.12
C ASP A 154 -1.18 -0.61 21.37
N LYS A 155 -1.87 -0.95 22.46
CA LYS A 155 -1.75 -0.22 23.73
C LYS A 155 -0.35 -0.26 24.31
N ASN A 156 0.33 -1.41 24.21
CA ASN A 156 1.68 -1.56 24.77
C ASN A 156 2.67 -0.66 24.03
N THR A 157 2.57 -0.56 22.71
CA THR A 157 3.38 0.36 21.88
C THR A 157 3.13 1.82 22.27
N ILE A 158 1.86 2.19 22.54
CA ILE A 158 1.51 3.53 23.00
C ILE A 158 2.14 3.81 24.37
N GLU A 159 1.97 2.90 25.34
CA GLU A 159 2.51 3.05 26.69
C GLU A 159 4.03 3.10 26.71
N ASN A 160 4.69 2.21 25.98
CA ASN A 160 6.15 2.22 25.82
C ASN A 160 6.64 3.54 25.19
N THR A 161 5.91 4.08 24.23
CA THR A 161 6.25 5.35 23.61
C THR A 161 6.10 6.51 24.59
N ILE A 162 5.01 6.56 25.32
CA ILE A 162 4.77 7.54 26.38
C ILE A 162 5.90 7.52 27.41
N PHE A 163 6.26 6.33 27.89
CA PHE A 163 7.36 6.16 28.84
C PHE A 163 8.69 6.58 28.26
N LYS A 164 9.03 6.09 27.08
CA LYS A 164 10.32 6.36 26.41
C LYS A 164 10.56 7.86 26.16
N PHE A 165 9.54 8.57 25.74
CA PHE A 165 9.62 10.00 25.43
C PHE A 165 9.16 10.91 26.57
N LYS A 166 8.87 10.33 27.74
CA LYS A 166 8.41 11.07 28.93
C LYS A 166 7.22 11.99 28.64
N ILE A 167 6.28 11.50 27.82
CA ILE A 167 5.09 12.24 27.42
C ILE A 167 4.15 12.32 28.62
N LYS A 168 3.79 13.52 29.04
CA LYS A 168 2.77 13.74 30.07
C LYS A 168 1.45 14.06 29.38
N ARG A 169 0.42 13.27 29.68
CA ARG A 169 -0.90 13.41 29.02
C ARG A 169 -1.63 14.70 29.38
N GLU A 170 -1.36 15.20 30.58
CA GLU A 170 -1.91 16.45 31.13
C GLU A 170 -1.21 17.71 30.61
N ASP A 171 -0.01 17.58 30.05
CA ASP A 171 0.78 18.70 29.55
C ASP A 171 0.54 18.91 28.04
N THR A 172 0.84 20.12 27.56
CA THR A 172 0.88 20.40 26.12
C THR A 172 2.13 19.76 25.52
N ASN A 173 1.93 18.76 24.66
CA ASN A 173 3.02 18.09 23.94
C ASN A 173 3.15 18.68 22.53
N ILE A 174 4.34 19.18 22.18
CA ILE A 174 4.63 19.74 20.86
C ILE A 174 5.56 18.81 20.10
N ILE A 175 5.13 18.35 18.92
CA ILE A 175 5.94 17.50 18.03
C ILE A 175 6.38 18.35 16.84
N LEU A 176 7.70 18.47 16.66
CA LEU A 176 8.29 19.18 15.53
C LEU A 176 8.77 18.20 14.46
N GLY A 177 8.11 18.16 13.31
CA GLY A 177 8.51 17.41 12.13
C GLY A 177 9.52 18.20 11.29
N ILE A 178 10.81 18.15 11.64
CA ILE A 178 11.86 18.96 11.02
C ILE A 178 12.49 18.36 9.76
N GLY A 179 12.09 17.19 9.35
CA GLY A 179 12.66 16.49 8.19
C GLY A 179 11.62 15.96 7.19
N GLY A 180 12.08 15.76 5.97
CA GLY A 180 11.27 15.17 4.90
C GLY A 180 12.13 14.39 3.91
N SER A 181 11.50 13.52 3.12
CA SER A 181 12.16 12.59 2.20
C SER A 181 12.78 13.24 0.95
N GLY A 182 12.63 14.54 0.74
CA GLY A 182 13.15 15.24 -0.43
C GLY A 182 13.77 16.60 -0.10
N PRO A 183 14.64 17.11 -0.97
CA PRO A 183 15.30 18.41 -0.77
C PRO A 183 14.32 19.56 -0.53
N THR A 184 13.19 19.54 -1.24
CA THR A 184 12.14 20.55 -1.15
C THR A 184 11.31 20.49 0.13
N LYS A 185 11.46 19.43 0.92
CA LYS A 185 10.73 19.22 2.17
C LYS A 185 11.62 19.43 3.41
N ARG A 186 12.81 19.93 3.23
CA ARG A 186 13.75 20.24 4.31
C ARG A 186 13.80 21.74 4.52
N ILE A 187 13.75 22.17 5.77
CA ILE A 187 14.03 23.55 6.12
C ILE A 187 15.56 23.72 5.99
N PRO A 188 16.06 24.60 5.09
CA PRO A 188 17.50 24.84 4.99
C PRO A 188 17.98 25.45 6.31
N ALA A 189 19.03 24.89 6.87
CA ALA A 189 19.75 25.53 7.95
C ALA A 189 20.34 26.83 7.36
N LYS A 190 19.80 27.99 7.76
CA LYS A 190 20.49 29.24 7.51
C LYS A 190 21.69 29.28 8.44
N THR A 191 22.85 29.30 7.87
CA THR A 191 24.06 29.79 8.51
C THR A 191 23.96 31.27 8.78
#